data_6c1481e627261cfae3284563fad06397
#
_entry.id   6c1481e627261cfae3284563fad06397
#
_cell.length_a   1.000
_cell.length_b   1.000
_cell.length_c   1.000
_cell.angle_alpha   90.00
_cell.angle_beta   90.00
_cell.angle_gamma   90.00
#
_symmetry.space_group_name_H-M   'P 1'
#
loop_
_entity.id
_entity.type
_entity.pdbx_description
1 polymer ?
#
loop_
_entity_poly.entity_id
_entity_poly.type
_entity_poly.pdbx_seq_one_letter_code
_entity_poly.pdbx_strand_id
1 'polypeptide(L)'
;VKAILKSAAKAIARQTVGRLPRPAARLTGPLAIQGGTPVRDVRFRPWPKPRGGLWEWRARVGPAFRRVFRSGIEGLPQPLQREFARRWADYCGCRHALMLPHGTDALRFALAAVFDHDGLDYGGEVIVPNLSFIASATCALDRRFGVAFVDVDPGTLNLDPKRVEEAIVPGRTRAILPVHQFGQPADMTALQAIARKHGLKIIEDAAQAHGAEWETGKVGALGDAAGFSFQSAKNLTCGEGGILTTNDPEVFARADSMHNAGRAPGGGARWEHESLGWNCRATEYQAALLLHRLGRFDHEQSVRAENFARLRELLRDVSCVEPLQVHPGVRRHGMYMFVLRYHPERCGGLAIDEFLRAAGAEGAPLHRCYEHTLSAQPAMRKLRERRPDYLRVLPTPVADQAAQQILYISAGVFLGTRADMEDIAGALRKIEKAESRNGKSGF
;
A
#
# COMPACT_ATOMS: atom_id res chain seq x y z
N VAL A 1 2.45 40.82 8.54
CA VAL A 1 1.69 40.40 7.36
C VAL A 1 2.52 40.52 6.08
N LYS A 2 3.10 41.74 5.75
CA LYS A 2 3.91 41.96 4.54
C LYS A 2 5.20 41.06 4.48
N ALA A 3 5.85 40.79 5.60
CA ALA A 3 7.03 39.89 5.65
C ALA A 3 6.63 38.43 5.42
N ILE A 4 5.48 37.99 5.94
CA ILE A 4 4.93 36.63 5.74
C ILE A 4 4.50 36.44 4.28
N LEU A 5 3.89 37.46 3.67
CA LEU A 5 3.51 37.42 2.26
C LEU A 5 4.72 37.42 1.32
N LYS A 6 5.78 38.20 1.64
CA LYS A 6 7.04 38.13 0.90
C LYS A 6 7.76 36.77 1.04
N SER A 7 7.73 36.14 2.21
CA SER A 7 8.27 34.81 2.44
C SER A 7 7.47 33.74 1.68
N ALA A 8 6.15 33.83 1.68
CA ALA A 8 5.26 32.94 0.91
C ALA A 8 5.45 33.10 -0.61
N ALA A 9 5.55 34.35 -1.10
CA ALA A 9 5.80 34.63 -2.51
C ALA A 9 7.21 34.13 -2.95
N LYS A 10 8.24 34.30 -2.12
CA LYS A 10 9.56 33.70 -2.37
C LYS A 10 9.55 32.17 -2.35
N ALA A 11 8.73 31.55 -1.49
CA ALA A 11 8.56 30.11 -1.45
C ALA A 11 7.81 29.58 -2.70
N ILE A 12 6.81 30.32 -3.18
CA ILE A 12 6.06 30.01 -4.41
C ILE A 12 6.95 30.23 -5.64
N ALA A 13 7.67 31.34 -5.72
CA ALA A 13 8.60 31.61 -6.82
C ALA A 13 9.74 30.59 -6.93
N ARG A 14 10.20 30.03 -5.80
CA ARG A 14 11.17 28.92 -5.79
C ARG A 14 10.58 27.57 -6.24
N GLN A 15 9.25 27.47 -6.37
CA GLN A 15 8.56 26.24 -6.81
C GLN A 15 8.23 26.21 -8.30
N THR A 16 8.17 27.39 -8.95
CA THR A 16 7.79 27.53 -10.36
C THR A 16 8.98 27.81 -11.29
N VAL A 17 10.17 28.15 -10.75
CA VAL A 17 11.38 28.25 -11.55
C VAL A 17 11.85 26.84 -11.84
N GLY A 18 11.75 26.40 -13.07
CA GLY A 18 12.40 25.20 -13.56
C GLY A 18 13.86 25.23 -13.10
N ARG A 19 14.32 24.19 -12.37
CA ARG A 19 15.71 24.12 -11.92
C ARG A 19 16.59 24.23 -13.15
N LEU A 20 17.59 25.12 -13.10
CA LEU A 20 18.64 25.17 -14.10
C LEU A 20 19.27 23.79 -14.29
N PRO A 21 19.70 23.42 -15.52
CA PRO A 21 20.42 22.18 -15.76
C PRO A 21 21.55 22.01 -14.74
N ARG A 22 21.67 20.83 -14.18
CA ARG A 22 22.69 20.56 -13.16
C ARG A 22 24.08 20.58 -13.78
N PRO A 23 25.09 21.09 -13.05
CA PRO A 23 26.49 21.01 -13.51
C PRO A 23 26.84 19.52 -13.75
N ALA A 24 27.49 19.25 -14.89
CA ALA A 24 27.95 17.91 -15.25
C ALA A 24 28.79 17.23 -14.16
N ALA A 25 29.59 18.03 -13.41
CA ALA A 25 30.40 17.57 -12.28
C ALA A 25 29.57 16.84 -11.18
N ARG A 26 28.29 17.16 -11.00
CA ARG A 26 27.44 16.44 -10.04
C ARG A 26 27.07 15.02 -10.50
N LEU A 27 27.11 14.76 -11.80
CA LEU A 27 26.73 13.46 -12.40
C LEU A 27 27.94 12.56 -12.68
N THR A 28 29.18 13.11 -12.68
CA THR A 28 30.40 12.40 -13.13
C THR A 28 31.53 12.40 -12.13
N GLY A 29 31.46 13.20 -11.08
CA GLY A 29 32.50 13.30 -10.03
C GLY A 29 32.49 12.11 -9.05
N PRO A 30 33.37 12.13 -8.02
CA PRO A 30 33.37 11.11 -6.96
C PRO A 30 32.01 11.00 -6.26
N LEU A 31 31.71 9.83 -5.66
CA LEU A 31 30.50 9.64 -4.87
C LEU A 31 30.48 10.59 -3.66
N ALA A 32 29.29 11.08 -3.31
CA ALA A 32 29.10 11.96 -2.16
C ALA A 32 29.55 11.30 -0.84
N ILE A 33 29.36 9.99 -0.69
CA ILE A 33 29.85 9.22 0.46
C ILE A 33 31.38 9.17 0.55
N GLN A 34 32.10 9.48 -0.56
CA GLN A 34 33.57 9.56 -0.67
C GLN A 34 34.07 11.02 -0.70
N GLY A 35 33.23 11.97 -0.26
CA GLY A 35 33.61 13.42 -0.27
C GLY A 35 33.27 14.17 -1.54
N GLY A 36 32.62 13.53 -2.53
CA GLY A 36 32.16 14.20 -3.76
C GLY A 36 30.91 15.05 -3.53
N THR A 37 30.49 15.76 -4.58
CA THR A 37 29.25 16.55 -4.55
C THR A 37 28.04 15.68 -4.83
N PRO A 38 27.01 15.68 -3.97
CA PRO A 38 25.80 14.89 -4.20
C PRO A 38 25.02 15.37 -5.44
N VAL A 39 24.39 14.45 -6.14
CA VAL A 39 23.50 14.77 -7.26
C VAL A 39 22.35 15.66 -6.78
N ARG A 40 21.83 15.38 -5.59
CA ARG A 40 20.76 16.16 -4.97
C ARG A 40 21.12 16.54 -3.53
N ASP A 41 21.07 17.81 -3.23
CA ASP A 41 21.31 18.39 -1.90
C ASP A 41 20.05 18.90 -1.18
N VAL A 42 18.88 18.76 -1.84
CA VAL A 42 17.59 19.20 -1.31
C VAL A 42 16.71 17.99 -0.96
N ARG A 43 16.22 17.92 0.26
CA ARG A 43 15.34 16.84 0.71
C ARG A 43 14.03 16.83 -0.08
N PHE A 44 13.49 15.64 -0.34
CA PHE A 44 12.13 15.47 -0.82
C PHE A 44 11.14 15.95 0.24
N ARG A 45 9.98 16.42 -0.22
CA ARG A 45 8.93 16.85 0.72
C ARG A 45 8.43 15.64 1.51
N PRO A 46 8.31 15.75 2.83
CA PRO A 46 7.71 14.69 3.61
C PRO A 46 6.25 14.47 3.21
N TRP A 47 5.82 13.22 3.22
CA TRP A 47 4.43 12.80 3.02
C TRP A 47 3.85 12.33 4.37
N PRO A 48 2.59 12.55 4.68
CA PRO A 48 1.64 13.46 3.99
C PRO A 48 1.84 14.90 4.45
N LYS A 49 2.07 15.82 3.52
CA LYS A 49 2.15 17.25 3.85
C LYS A 49 1.09 18.03 3.08
N PRO A 50 0.30 18.89 3.75
CA PRO A 50 -0.65 19.78 3.07
C PRO A 50 0.09 20.66 2.06
N ARG A 51 -0.35 20.68 0.80
CA ARG A 51 0.26 21.53 -0.22
C ARG A 51 0.00 23.02 0.04
N GLY A 52 -1.16 23.34 0.61
CA GLY A 52 -1.58 24.70 0.94
C GLY A 52 -1.17 25.21 2.32
N GLY A 53 -0.53 24.38 3.15
CA GLY A 53 -0.09 24.74 4.49
C GLY A 53 -1.23 25.31 5.35
N LEU A 54 -0.95 26.45 6.01
CA LEU A 54 -1.91 27.10 6.91
C LEU A 54 -3.18 27.60 6.21
N TRP A 55 -3.09 27.99 4.93
CA TRP A 55 -4.24 28.40 4.14
C TRP A 55 -5.19 27.23 3.90
N GLU A 56 -4.67 26.06 3.49
CA GLU A 56 -5.48 24.85 3.28
C GLU A 56 -6.19 24.44 4.56
N TRP A 57 -5.46 24.47 5.70
CA TRP A 57 -6.06 24.24 6.99
C TRP A 57 -7.20 25.21 7.29
N ARG A 58 -6.94 26.52 7.18
CA ARG A 58 -7.93 27.56 7.50
C ARG A 58 -9.16 27.53 6.59
N ALA A 59 -8.96 27.32 5.30
CA ALA A 59 -10.04 27.45 4.31
C ALA A 59 -10.84 26.15 4.11
N ARG A 60 -10.26 24.98 4.35
CA ARG A 60 -10.86 23.70 3.98
C ARG A 60 -10.95 22.69 5.12
N VAL A 61 -9.82 22.31 5.71
CA VAL A 61 -9.79 21.25 6.74
C VAL A 61 -10.33 21.75 8.08
N GLY A 62 -9.88 22.92 8.54
CA GLY A 62 -10.28 23.50 9.81
C GLY A 62 -11.79 23.76 9.96
N PRO A 63 -12.51 24.24 8.93
CA PRO A 63 -13.97 24.34 8.97
C PRO A 63 -14.67 23.00 9.19
N ALA A 64 -14.22 21.92 8.52
CA ALA A 64 -14.77 20.57 8.70
C ALA A 64 -14.55 20.06 10.13
N PHE A 65 -13.34 20.21 10.66
CA PHE A 65 -13.02 19.84 12.04
C PHE A 65 -13.80 20.64 13.07
N ARG A 66 -13.94 21.97 12.89
CA ARG A 66 -14.78 22.80 13.76
C ARG A 66 -16.25 22.41 13.72
N ARG A 67 -16.76 21.97 12.55
CA ARG A 67 -18.13 21.45 12.42
C ARG A 67 -18.32 20.21 13.26
N VAL A 68 -17.39 19.23 13.19
CA VAL A 68 -17.41 18.03 14.01
C VAL A 68 -17.40 18.41 15.49
N PHE A 69 -16.43 19.23 15.93
CA PHE A 69 -16.31 19.67 17.31
C PHE A 69 -17.58 20.36 17.84
N ARG A 70 -18.15 21.29 17.06
CA ARG A 70 -19.36 22.03 17.48
C ARG A 70 -20.63 21.18 17.48
N SER A 71 -20.68 20.12 16.68
CA SER A 71 -21.83 19.22 16.65
C SER A 71 -21.93 18.34 17.88
N GLY A 72 -20.81 18.14 18.62
CA GLY A 72 -20.69 17.14 19.66
C GLY A 72 -20.77 15.71 19.16
N ILE A 73 -20.85 15.50 17.84
CA ILE A 73 -20.91 14.20 17.20
C ILE A 73 -19.50 13.83 16.70
N GLU A 74 -18.72 13.19 17.55
CA GLU A 74 -17.37 12.76 17.22
C GLU A 74 -17.32 11.29 16.76
N GLY A 75 -18.36 10.54 17.07
CA GLY A 75 -18.55 9.12 16.71
C GLY A 75 -19.93 8.86 16.14
N LEU A 76 -20.86 8.26 16.91
CA LEU A 76 -22.24 7.99 16.47
C LEU A 76 -23.09 9.28 16.48
N PRO A 77 -23.99 9.47 15.51
CA PRO A 77 -24.48 8.57 14.46
C PRO A 77 -23.66 8.50 13.17
N GLN A 78 -22.46 9.02 13.09
CA GLN A 78 -21.48 8.85 12.01
C GLN A 78 -21.84 9.48 10.64
N PRO A 79 -22.35 10.71 10.56
CA PRO A 79 -22.80 11.27 9.29
C PRO A 79 -21.68 11.45 8.26
N LEU A 80 -20.47 11.90 8.65
CA LEU A 80 -19.34 12.05 7.73
C LEU A 80 -18.70 10.73 7.36
N GLN A 81 -18.68 9.77 8.28
CA GLN A 81 -18.20 8.42 7.97
C GLN A 81 -19.08 7.75 6.92
N ARG A 82 -20.42 7.85 7.05
CA ARG A 82 -21.37 7.36 6.05
C ARG A 82 -21.23 8.07 4.71
N GLU A 83 -21.01 9.39 4.72
CA GLU A 83 -20.77 10.15 3.50
C GLU A 83 -19.47 9.70 2.82
N PHE A 84 -18.38 9.57 3.57
CA PHE A 84 -17.11 9.08 3.01
C PHE A 84 -17.26 7.64 2.49
N ALA A 85 -17.87 6.74 3.26
CA ALA A 85 -18.08 5.35 2.86
C ALA A 85 -18.87 5.26 1.55
N ARG A 86 -19.98 6.00 1.42
CA ARG A 86 -20.74 6.06 0.17
C ARG A 86 -19.89 6.57 -1.00
N ARG A 87 -19.17 7.68 -0.83
CA ARG A 87 -18.30 8.22 -1.90
C ARG A 87 -17.17 7.27 -2.27
N TRP A 88 -16.65 6.52 -1.31
CA TRP A 88 -15.62 5.53 -1.58
C TRP A 88 -16.19 4.30 -2.29
N ALA A 89 -17.38 3.85 -1.91
CA ALA A 89 -18.11 2.80 -2.61
C ALA A 89 -18.35 3.20 -4.08
N ASP A 90 -18.89 4.39 -4.31
CA ASP A 90 -19.08 4.96 -5.66
C ASP A 90 -17.76 5.02 -6.43
N TYR A 91 -16.66 5.43 -5.76
CA TYR A 91 -15.33 5.52 -6.36
C TYR A 91 -14.79 4.16 -6.79
N CYS A 92 -14.95 3.12 -5.96
CA CYS A 92 -14.53 1.75 -6.27
C CYS A 92 -15.49 1.01 -7.21
N GLY A 93 -16.73 1.50 -7.38
CA GLY A 93 -17.77 0.82 -8.15
C GLY A 93 -18.40 -0.35 -7.40
N CYS A 94 -18.44 -0.30 -6.07
CA CYS A 94 -19.12 -1.28 -5.22
C CYS A 94 -20.38 -0.69 -4.57
N ARG A 95 -21.26 -1.57 -4.04
CA ARG A 95 -22.56 -1.16 -3.47
C ARG A 95 -22.43 -0.65 -2.05
N HIS A 96 -21.55 -1.24 -1.27
CA HIS A 96 -21.44 -0.99 0.17
C HIS A 96 -20.00 -0.74 0.59
N ALA A 97 -19.83 0.16 1.54
CA ALA A 97 -18.57 0.36 2.23
C ALA A 97 -18.79 0.71 3.70
N LEU A 98 -17.88 0.26 4.56
CA LEU A 98 -17.92 0.47 6.01
C LEU A 98 -16.59 1.02 6.49
N MET A 99 -16.61 2.21 7.10
CA MET A 99 -15.41 2.83 7.63
C MET A 99 -15.01 2.21 8.97
N LEU A 100 -13.72 1.90 9.13
CA LEU A 100 -13.12 1.21 10.26
C LEU A 100 -11.87 1.94 10.75
N PRO A 101 -11.38 1.70 11.97
CA PRO A 101 -10.24 2.41 12.50
C PRO A 101 -8.92 2.06 11.80
N HIS A 102 -8.78 0.85 11.23
CA HIS A 102 -7.56 0.38 10.57
C HIS A 102 -7.85 -0.53 9.39
N GLY A 103 -6.91 -0.62 8.44
CA GLY A 103 -6.98 -1.58 7.32
C GLY A 103 -6.96 -3.04 7.79
N THR A 104 -6.26 -3.35 8.87
CA THR A 104 -6.27 -4.69 9.49
C THR A 104 -7.65 -5.08 9.97
N ASP A 105 -8.40 -4.13 10.56
CA ASP A 105 -9.80 -4.36 10.95
C ASP A 105 -10.69 -4.58 9.74
N ALA A 106 -10.45 -3.83 8.65
CA ALA A 106 -11.21 -4.00 7.41
C ALA A 106 -11.05 -5.43 6.86
N LEU A 107 -9.83 -5.96 6.84
CA LEU A 107 -9.56 -7.33 6.36
C LEU A 107 -10.15 -8.40 7.28
N ARG A 108 -9.98 -8.28 8.61
CA ARG A 108 -10.50 -9.28 9.54
C ARG A 108 -12.03 -9.33 9.57
N PHE A 109 -12.69 -8.17 9.44
CA PHE A 109 -14.16 -8.13 9.37
C PHE A 109 -14.68 -8.55 7.99
N ALA A 110 -13.95 -8.26 6.90
CA ALA A 110 -14.26 -8.79 5.58
C ALA A 110 -14.28 -10.33 5.62
N LEU A 111 -13.22 -10.93 6.15
CA LEU A 111 -13.13 -12.39 6.26
C LEU A 111 -14.23 -12.97 7.15
N ALA A 112 -14.44 -12.42 8.36
CA ALA A 112 -15.46 -12.88 9.28
C ALA A 112 -16.86 -12.76 8.69
N ALA A 113 -17.20 -11.63 8.06
CA ALA A 113 -18.50 -11.37 7.50
C ALA A 113 -18.84 -12.21 6.26
N VAL A 114 -17.85 -12.47 5.39
CA VAL A 114 -18.02 -13.33 4.21
C VAL A 114 -18.36 -14.77 4.59
N PHE A 115 -17.78 -15.27 5.69
CA PHE A 115 -18.03 -16.64 6.16
C PHE A 115 -19.07 -16.75 7.28
N ASP A 116 -19.65 -15.64 7.72
CA ASP A 116 -20.53 -15.61 8.91
C ASP A 116 -19.84 -16.28 10.11
N HIS A 117 -18.58 -15.95 10.32
CA HIS A 117 -17.71 -16.64 11.27
C HIS A 117 -17.46 -15.80 12.52
N ASP A 118 -17.87 -16.30 13.66
CA ASP A 118 -17.73 -15.63 14.97
C ASP A 118 -16.30 -15.63 15.53
N GLY A 119 -15.44 -16.49 15.01
CA GLY A 119 -14.04 -16.63 15.46
C GLY A 119 -13.88 -17.55 16.68
N LEU A 120 -14.89 -18.35 17.05
CA LEU A 120 -14.79 -19.29 18.17
C LEU A 120 -14.16 -20.62 17.74
N ASP A 121 -14.47 -21.08 16.53
CA ASP A 121 -13.97 -22.34 15.98
C ASP A 121 -12.91 -22.11 14.90
N TYR A 122 -12.31 -23.21 14.41
CA TYR A 122 -11.40 -23.17 13.28
C TYR A 122 -12.17 -22.92 11.97
N GLY A 123 -11.90 -21.77 11.35
CA GLY A 123 -12.63 -21.31 10.15
C GLY A 123 -12.17 -21.93 8.82
N GLY A 124 -11.19 -22.84 8.83
CA GLY A 124 -10.53 -23.36 7.63
C GLY A 124 -9.25 -22.61 7.31
N GLU A 125 -8.76 -22.66 6.07
CA GLU A 125 -7.47 -22.10 5.65
C GLU A 125 -7.65 -20.99 4.61
N VAL A 126 -6.85 -19.94 4.72
CA VAL A 126 -6.76 -18.82 3.76
C VAL A 126 -5.41 -18.85 3.08
N ILE A 127 -5.39 -18.83 1.76
CA ILE A 127 -4.16 -18.67 0.96
C ILE A 127 -3.76 -17.20 0.93
N VAL A 128 -2.50 -16.90 1.29
CA VAL A 128 -1.92 -15.56 1.26
C VAL A 128 -0.53 -15.58 0.61
N PRO A 129 -0.07 -14.49 -0.04
CA PRO A 129 1.31 -14.41 -0.54
C PRO A 129 2.30 -14.39 0.63
N ASN A 130 3.44 -15.08 0.50
CA ASN A 130 4.49 -15.08 1.52
C ASN A 130 5.30 -13.77 1.55
N LEU A 131 5.07 -12.86 0.62
CA LEU A 131 5.67 -11.53 0.57
C LEU A 131 4.57 -10.48 0.71
N SER A 132 4.41 -9.88 1.88
CA SER A 132 3.44 -8.81 2.16
C SER A 132 3.69 -8.17 3.52
N PHE A 133 2.84 -7.18 3.88
CA PHE A 133 2.72 -6.71 5.26
C PHE A 133 2.01 -7.76 6.12
N ILE A 134 2.42 -7.89 7.37
CA ILE A 134 1.96 -8.96 8.27
C ILE A 134 0.44 -9.02 8.47
N ALA A 135 -0.27 -7.89 8.29
CA ALA A 135 -1.72 -7.81 8.45
C ALA A 135 -2.49 -8.75 7.50
N SER A 136 -1.95 -9.02 6.29
CA SER A 136 -2.55 -9.97 5.34
C SER A 136 -2.67 -11.40 5.91
N ALA A 137 -1.78 -11.78 6.82
CA ALA A 137 -1.85 -13.07 7.51
C ALA A 137 -2.56 -12.97 8.87
N THR A 138 -2.26 -11.92 9.65
CA THR A 138 -2.80 -11.81 11.02
C THR A 138 -4.31 -11.57 11.05
N CYS A 139 -4.89 -10.96 10.02
CA CYS A 139 -6.35 -10.81 9.92
C CYS A 139 -7.08 -12.17 9.87
N ALA A 140 -6.50 -13.17 9.21
CA ALA A 140 -7.02 -14.54 9.16
C ALA A 140 -6.80 -15.26 10.50
N LEU A 141 -5.58 -15.19 11.04
CA LEU A 141 -5.24 -15.82 12.32
C LEU A 141 -6.07 -15.28 13.49
N ASP A 142 -6.36 -13.98 13.51
CA ASP A 142 -7.24 -13.35 14.51
C ASP A 142 -8.67 -13.91 14.47
N ARG A 143 -9.12 -14.34 13.30
CA ARG A 143 -10.42 -15.00 13.11
C ARG A 143 -10.35 -16.52 13.15
N ARG A 144 -9.29 -17.10 13.70
CA ARG A 144 -9.05 -18.55 13.80
C ARG A 144 -9.05 -19.29 12.45
N PHE A 145 -8.75 -18.60 11.36
CA PHE A 145 -8.39 -19.26 10.11
C PHE A 145 -6.90 -19.62 10.15
N GLY A 146 -6.57 -20.79 9.61
CA GLY A 146 -5.20 -21.11 9.26
C GLY A 146 -4.74 -20.33 8.03
N VAL A 147 -3.43 -20.25 7.83
CA VAL A 147 -2.82 -19.54 6.71
C VAL A 147 -1.91 -20.47 5.91
N ALA A 148 -2.13 -20.54 4.60
CA ALA A 148 -1.19 -21.15 3.65
C ALA A 148 -0.39 -20.04 2.97
N PHE A 149 0.92 -19.99 3.24
CA PHE A 149 1.83 -19.07 2.57
C PHE A 149 2.25 -19.64 1.22
N VAL A 150 2.01 -18.87 0.16
CA VAL A 150 2.22 -19.25 -1.24
C VAL A 150 3.15 -18.26 -1.93
N ASP A 151 3.87 -18.74 -2.93
CA ASP A 151 4.84 -17.93 -3.66
C ASP A 151 4.18 -16.87 -4.53
N VAL A 152 4.98 -15.93 -4.97
CA VAL A 152 4.57 -14.79 -5.79
C VAL A 152 5.12 -14.90 -7.21
N ASP A 153 4.47 -14.24 -8.15
CA ASP A 153 4.94 -14.12 -9.52
C ASP A 153 6.27 -13.34 -9.59
N PRO A 154 7.29 -13.83 -10.30
CA PRO A 154 8.60 -13.21 -10.31
C PRO A 154 8.64 -11.82 -10.95
N GLY A 155 7.73 -11.51 -11.87
CA GLY A 155 7.70 -10.21 -12.55
C GLY A 155 7.02 -9.11 -11.73
N THR A 156 5.90 -9.45 -11.11
CA THR A 156 5.01 -8.49 -10.44
C THR A 156 5.10 -8.53 -8.92
N LEU A 157 5.55 -9.63 -8.35
CA LEU A 157 5.53 -9.97 -6.92
C LEU A 157 4.12 -10.03 -6.31
N ASN A 158 3.10 -10.10 -7.12
CA ASN A 158 1.75 -10.45 -6.70
C ASN A 158 1.62 -11.97 -6.53
N LEU A 159 0.59 -12.41 -5.84
CA LEU A 159 0.28 -13.83 -5.65
C LEU A 159 0.23 -14.56 -7.01
N ASP A 160 1.00 -15.64 -7.16
CA ASP A 160 1.05 -16.43 -8.39
C ASP A 160 -0.17 -17.36 -8.48
N PRO A 161 -1.09 -17.17 -9.45
CA PRO A 161 -2.28 -18.00 -9.60
C PRO A 161 -1.98 -19.51 -9.74
N LYS A 162 -0.89 -19.87 -10.41
CA LYS A 162 -0.49 -21.26 -10.56
C LYS A 162 -0.13 -21.88 -9.20
N ARG A 163 0.61 -21.15 -8.38
CA ARG A 163 0.98 -21.60 -7.03
C ARG A 163 -0.22 -21.63 -6.09
N VAL A 164 -1.20 -20.72 -6.31
CA VAL A 164 -2.48 -20.76 -5.59
C VAL A 164 -3.22 -22.07 -5.87
N GLU A 165 -3.37 -22.45 -7.13
CA GLU A 165 -4.11 -23.66 -7.51
C GLU A 165 -3.44 -24.93 -6.95
N GLU A 166 -2.10 -25.00 -7.01
CA GLU A 166 -1.31 -26.08 -6.40
C GLU A 166 -1.46 -26.18 -4.86
N ALA A 167 -1.76 -25.06 -4.21
CA ALA A 167 -1.88 -24.97 -2.75
C ALA A 167 -3.25 -25.36 -2.22
N ILE A 168 -4.27 -25.49 -3.05
CA ILE A 168 -5.65 -25.76 -2.60
C ILE A 168 -5.75 -27.18 -2.02
N VAL A 169 -6.28 -27.27 -0.80
CA VAL A 169 -6.67 -28.51 -0.14
C VAL A 169 -8.17 -28.57 -0.03
N PRO A 170 -8.85 -29.46 -0.77
CA PRO A 170 -10.31 -29.58 -0.72
C PRO A 170 -10.85 -29.77 0.71
N GLY A 171 -11.91 -29.07 1.06
CA GLY A 171 -12.53 -29.10 2.38
C GLY A 171 -11.78 -28.30 3.46
N ARG A 172 -10.50 -27.95 3.25
CA ARG A 172 -9.70 -27.16 4.19
C ARG A 172 -9.55 -25.71 3.72
N THR A 173 -9.12 -25.49 2.47
CA THR A 173 -8.97 -24.15 1.90
C THR A 173 -10.33 -23.52 1.68
N ARG A 174 -10.55 -22.31 2.20
CA ARG A 174 -11.82 -21.60 2.16
C ARG A 174 -11.74 -20.29 1.36
N ALA A 175 -10.59 -19.61 1.40
CA ALA A 175 -10.43 -18.33 0.71
C ALA A 175 -9.05 -18.16 0.12
N ILE A 176 -8.99 -17.28 -0.89
CA ILE A 176 -7.79 -16.66 -1.42
C ILE A 176 -7.79 -15.20 -0.97
N LEU A 177 -6.68 -14.73 -0.38
CA LEU A 177 -6.48 -13.34 -0.01
C LEU A 177 -5.35 -12.76 -0.87
N PRO A 178 -5.67 -12.32 -2.11
CA PRO A 178 -4.70 -11.60 -2.93
C PRO A 178 -4.37 -10.25 -2.29
N VAL A 179 -3.09 -9.92 -2.25
CA VAL A 179 -2.64 -8.57 -1.94
C VAL A 179 -2.34 -7.86 -3.25
N HIS A 180 -2.87 -6.67 -3.45
CA HIS A 180 -2.54 -5.83 -4.59
C HIS A 180 -1.23 -5.09 -4.32
N GLN A 181 -0.11 -5.80 -4.48
CA GLN A 181 1.21 -5.39 -4.02
C GLN A 181 1.67 -4.07 -4.66
N PHE A 182 2.18 -3.19 -3.82
CA PHE A 182 2.79 -1.92 -4.20
C PHE A 182 1.86 -0.97 -4.96
N GLY A 183 0.56 -1.31 -5.04
CA GLY A 183 -0.45 -0.60 -5.82
C GLY A 183 -0.76 -1.25 -7.16
N GLN A 184 -0.14 -2.37 -7.51
CA GLN A 184 -0.46 -3.15 -8.69
C GLN A 184 -1.54 -4.19 -8.37
N PRO A 185 -2.69 -4.22 -9.09
CA PRO A 185 -3.65 -5.31 -8.98
C PRO A 185 -2.99 -6.67 -9.19
N ALA A 186 -3.38 -7.67 -8.38
CA ALA A 186 -3.09 -9.07 -8.66
C ALA A 186 -3.83 -9.54 -9.92
N ASP A 187 -3.44 -10.67 -10.49
CA ASP A 187 -4.16 -11.28 -11.62
C ASP A 187 -5.54 -11.79 -11.17
N MET A 188 -6.49 -10.86 -11.12
CA MET A 188 -7.83 -11.16 -10.63
C MET A 188 -8.61 -12.05 -11.59
N THR A 189 -8.32 -12.03 -12.89
CA THR A 189 -8.97 -12.89 -13.87
C THR A 189 -8.66 -14.36 -13.58
N ALA A 190 -7.39 -14.70 -13.39
CA ALA A 190 -6.98 -16.06 -13.07
C ALA A 190 -7.43 -16.48 -11.67
N LEU A 191 -7.26 -15.61 -10.66
CA LEU A 191 -7.65 -15.92 -9.28
C LEU A 191 -9.16 -16.12 -9.12
N GLN A 192 -9.99 -15.32 -9.80
CA GLN A 192 -11.45 -15.52 -9.84
C GLN A 192 -11.85 -16.82 -10.53
N ALA A 193 -11.15 -17.21 -11.61
CA ALA A 193 -11.39 -18.50 -12.27
C ALA A 193 -11.10 -19.68 -11.33
N ILE A 194 -9.97 -19.63 -10.63
CA ILE A 194 -9.59 -20.64 -9.61
C ILE A 194 -10.62 -20.67 -8.48
N ALA A 195 -11.01 -19.52 -7.94
CA ALA A 195 -11.97 -19.42 -6.85
C ALA A 195 -13.33 -20.05 -7.25
N ARG A 196 -13.83 -19.73 -8.44
CA ARG A 196 -15.07 -20.35 -8.97
C ARG A 196 -14.96 -21.86 -9.12
N LYS A 197 -13.85 -22.34 -9.69
CA LYS A 197 -13.60 -23.77 -9.91
C LYS A 197 -13.62 -24.58 -8.60
N HIS A 198 -13.08 -24.01 -7.53
CA HIS A 198 -12.91 -24.70 -6.24
C HIS A 198 -13.90 -24.26 -5.15
N GLY A 199 -14.87 -23.40 -5.47
CA GLY A 199 -15.85 -22.90 -4.51
C GLY A 199 -15.26 -22.04 -3.40
N LEU A 200 -14.17 -21.31 -3.69
CA LEU A 200 -13.46 -20.46 -2.73
C LEU A 200 -13.96 -19.02 -2.76
N LYS A 201 -13.79 -18.32 -1.64
CA LYS A 201 -14.02 -16.88 -1.53
C LYS A 201 -12.75 -16.07 -1.83
N ILE A 202 -12.92 -14.82 -2.29
CA ILE A 202 -11.82 -13.88 -2.51
C ILE A 202 -11.99 -12.68 -1.58
N ILE A 203 -10.96 -12.43 -0.75
CA ILE A 203 -10.86 -11.23 0.09
C ILE A 203 -9.69 -10.40 -0.42
N GLU A 204 -9.98 -9.24 -1.04
CA GLU A 204 -8.91 -8.37 -1.55
C GLU A 204 -8.19 -7.61 -0.42
N ASP A 205 -6.89 -7.81 -0.26
CA ASP A 205 -6.07 -6.85 0.48
C ASP A 205 -5.71 -5.68 -0.44
N ALA A 206 -6.54 -4.67 -0.39
CA ALA A 206 -6.44 -3.45 -1.19
C ALA A 206 -5.69 -2.30 -0.46
N ALA A 207 -5.06 -2.59 0.69
CA ALA A 207 -4.40 -1.61 1.54
C ALA A 207 -3.32 -0.78 0.85
N GLN A 208 -2.82 -1.23 -0.30
CA GLN A 208 -1.78 -0.57 -1.10
C GLN A 208 -2.30 -0.07 -2.46
N ALA A 209 -3.56 -0.32 -2.82
CA ALA A 209 -4.04 -0.21 -4.19
C ALA A 209 -5.18 0.79 -4.38
N HIS A 210 -5.14 1.91 -3.66
CA HIS A 210 -6.11 2.99 -3.80
C HIS A 210 -6.20 3.50 -5.25
N GLY A 211 -7.38 3.39 -5.85
CA GLY A 211 -7.63 3.82 -7.22
C GLY A 211 -6.99 2.96 -8.30
N ALA A 212 -6.48 1.77 -7.95
CA ALA A 212 -6.02 0.79 -8.92
C ALA A 212 -7.20 0.16 -9.67
N GLU A 213 -6.94 -0.27 -10.93
CA GLU A 213 -7.96 -0.82 -11.80
C GLU A 213 -7.39 -2.01 -12.59
N TRP A 214 -8.08 -3.12 -12.52
CA TRP A 214 -7.88 -4.31 -13.33
C TRP A 214 -8.76 -4.25 -14.58
N GLU A 215 -8.55 -5.12 -15.54
CA GLU A 215 -9.32 -5.13 -16.80
C GLU A 215 -10.85 -5.28 -16.60
N THR A 216 -11.27 -5.96 -15.53
CA THR A 216 -12.69 -6.21 -15.23
C THR A 216 -13.32 -5.20 -14.28
N GLY A 217 -12.54 -4.30 -13.67
CA GLY A 217 -13.05 -3.30 -12.75
C GLY A 217 -12.02 -2.76 -11.77
N LYS A 218 -12.47 -1.91 -10.86
CA LYS A 218 -11.60 -1.32 -9.85
C LYS A 218 -11.36 -2.27 -8.68
N VAL A 219 -10.14 -2.23 -8.15
CA VAL A 219 -9.79 -2.88 -6.89
C VAL A 219 -10.74 -2.43 -5.78
N GLY A 220 -11.18 -3.37 -4.98
CA GLY A 220 -12.18 -3.18 -3.94
C GLY A 220 -13.59 -3.61 -4.33
N ALA A 221 -13.81 -3.97 -5.62
CA ALA A 221 -15.07 -4.47 -6.14
C ALA A 221 -14.92 -5.80 -6.90
N LEU A 222 -13.73 -6.41 -6.88
CA LEU A 222 -13.40 -7.60 -7.67
C LEU A 222 -13.58 -8.91 -6.89
N GLY A 223 -13.46 -8.88 -5.56
CA GLY A 223 -13.67 -10.01 -4.66
C GLY A 223 -15.06 -10.03 -4.01
N ASP A 224 -15.26 -10.97 -3.09
CA ASP A 224 -16.45 -11.03 -2.23
C ASP A 224 -16.48 -9.85 -1.24
N ALA A 225 -15.29 -9.44 -0.75
CA ALA A 225 -15.06 -8.23 0.03
C ALA A 225 -13.62 -7.77 -0.12
N ALA A 226 -13.36 -6.50 0.24
CA ALA A 226 -12.01 -5.94 0.25
C ALA A 226 -11.75 -5.08 1.49
N GLY A 227 -10.46 -4.93 1.87
CA GLY A 227 -10.01 -4.04 2.91
C GLY A 227 -8.99 -3.03 2.40
N PHE A 228 -9.24 -1.73 2.64
CA PHE A 228 -8.28 -0.65 2.38
C PHE A 228 -7.73 -0.08 3.69
N SER A 229 -6.55 0.51 3.61
CA SER A 229 -5.91 1.21 4.72
C SER A 229 -5.74 2.70 4.41
N PHE A 230 -6.05 3.55 5.37
CA PHE A 230 -5.79 4.99 5.31
C PHE A 230 -4.72 5.44 6.31
N GLN A 231 -3.79 4.53 6.65
CA GLN A 231 -2.63 4.81 7.48
C GLN A 231 -1.73 5.87 6.83
N SER A 232 -0.92 6.56 7.62
CA SER A 232 -0.15 7.75 7.23
C SER A 232 0.72 7.60 5.98
N ALA A 233 1.23 6.42 5.67
CA ALA A 233 2.05 6.16 4.48
C ALA A 233 1.23 5.94 3.19
N LYS A 234 -0.10 5.79 3.28
CA LYS A 234 -0.96 5.47 2.14
C LYS A 234 -1.22 6.68 1.24
N ASN A 235 -1.54 6.42 -0.03
CA ASN A 235 -1.79 7.45 -1.04
C ASN A 235 -3.00 8.33 -0.71
N LEU A 236 -4.00 7.76 -0.05
CA LEU A 236 -5.10 8.44 0.60
C LEU A 236 -5.04 8.11 2.09
N THR A 237 -4.90 9.12 2.96
CA THR A 237 -4.63 8.87 4.38
C THR A 237 -5.38 9.83 5.29
N CYS A 238 -5.72 9.37 6.51
CA CYS A 238 -6.18 10.20 7.61
C CYS A 238 -5.34 10.03 8.89
N GLY A 239 -4.12 9.49 8.75
CA GLY A 239 -3.25 9.14 9.87
C GLY A 239 -3.38 7.66 10.20
N GLU A 240 -4.51 7.28 10.76
CA GLU A 240 -4.98 5.90 10.93
C GLU A 240 -6.41 5.81 10.40
N GLY A 241 -6.74 4.70 9.73
CA GLY A 241 -8.07 4.46 9.17
C GLY A 241 -8.10 3.21 8.29
N GLY A 242 -9.30 2.71 8.04
CA GLY A 242 -9.57 1.63 7.13
C GLY A 242 -10.99 1.71 6.57
N ILE A 243 -11.26 0.93 5.53
CA ILE A 243 -12.61 0.77 4.99
C ILE A 243 -12.75 -0.62 4.38
N LEU A 244 -13.83 -1.27 4.70
CA LEU A 244 -14.28 -2.50 4.04
C LEU A 244 -15.20 -2.13 2.89
N THR A 245 -15.10 -2.84 1.76
CA THR A 245 -16.01 -2.72 0.61
C THR A 245 -16.55 -4.08 0.22
N THR A 246 -17.81 -4.13 -0.23
CA THR A 246 -18.47 -5.35 -0.73
C THR A 246 -19.66 -5.02 -1.62
N ASN A 247 -20.05 -5.97 -2.47
CA ASN A 247 -21.30 -5.91 -3.25
C ASN A 247 -22.43 -6.71 -2.60
N ASP A 248 -22.14 -7.46 -1.55
CA ASP A 248 -23.09 -8.32 -0.85
C ASP A 248 -23.69 -7.58 0.37
N PRO A 249 -25.02 -7.34 0.39
CA PRO A 249 -25.68 -6.65 1.50
C PRO A 249 -25.63 -7.44 2.82
N GLU A 250 -25.56 -8.78 2.79
CA GLU A 250 -25.47 -9.59 4.00
C GLU A 250 -24.08 -9.49 4.61
N VAL A 251 -23.01 -9.53 3.78
CA VAL A 251 -21.62 -9.29 4.23
C VAL A 251 -21.52 -7.91 4.86
N PHE A 252 -22.13 -6.89 4.24
CA PHE A 252 -22.16 -5.54 4.80
C PHE A 252 -22.87 -5.49 6.15
N ALA A 253 -24.06 -6.09 6.27
CA ALA A 253 -24.84 -6.09 7.50
C ALA A 253 -24.11 -6.78 8.66
N ARG A 254 -23.49 -7.95 8.41
CA ARG A 254 -22.66 -8.65 9.41
C ARG A 254 -21.45 -7.78 9.85
N ALA A 255 -20.75 -7.20 8.91
CA ALA A 255 -19.60 -6.32 9.22
C ALA A 255 -20.03 -5.07 10.01
N ASP A 256 -21.18 -4.46 9.67
CA ASP A 256 -21.75 -3.31 10.39
C ASP A 256 -22.17 -3.68 11.83
N SER A 257 -22.77 -4.84 12.03
CA SER A 257 -23.04 -5.37 13.38
C SER A 257 -21.74 -5.57 14.16
N MET A 258 -20.77 -6.30 13.61
CA MET A 258 -19.52 -6.65 14.27
C MET A 258 -18.70 -5.40 14.69
N HIS A 259 -18.60 -4.36 13.84
CA HIS A 259 -17.83 -3.16 14.14
C HIS A 259 -18.47 -2.28 15.22
N ASN A 260 -19.79 -2.41 15.39
CA ASN A 260 -20.60 -1.63 16.32
C ASN A 260 -21.00 -2.45 17.56
N ALA A 261 -20.09 -3.25 18.06
CA ALA A 261 -20.29 -4.10 19.25
C ALA A 261 -21.38 -5.16 19.13
N GLY A 262 -21.69 -5.61 17.92
CA GLY A 262 -22.72 -6.65 17.68
C GLY A 262 -24.16 -6.16 17.70
N ARG A 263 -24.38 -4.84 17.60
CA ARG A 263 -25.75 -4.28 17.55
C ARG A 263 -26.41 -4.58 16.21
N ALA A 264 -27.76 -4.65 16.23
CA ALA A 264 -28.56 -4.83 15.02
C ALA A 264 -28.22 -3.76 13.95
N PRO A 265 -28.02 -4.16 12.69
CA PRO A 265 -27.88 -3.21 11.58
C PRO A 265 -29.13 -2.30 11.47
N GLY A 266 -28.91 -0.99 11.38
CA GLY A 266 -30.04 -0.03 11.29
C GLY A 266 -30.73 0.32 12.61
N GLY A 267 -30.33 -0.27 13.73
CA GLY A 267 -30.83 -0.01 15.08
C GLY A 267 -31.75 -1.11 15.60
N GLY A 268 -31.66 -1.39 16.87
CA GLY A 268 -32.49 -2.30 17.66
C GLY A 268 -32.69 -1.68 19.03
N ALA A 269 -33.09 -2.47 20.03
CA ALA A 269 -33.13 -2.02 21.41
C ALA A 269 -31.74 -1.55 21.83
N ARG A 270 -31.66 -0.44 22.60
CA ARG A 270 -30.41 0.30 22.88
C ARG A 270 -29.23 -0.56 23.39
N TRP A 271 -29.54 -1.64 24.10
CA TRP A 271 -28.57 -2.54 24.72
C TRP A 271 -28.68 -3.98 24.22
N GLU A 272 -29.30 -4.19 23.05
CA GLU A 272 -29.40 -5.48 22.41
C GLU A 272 -28.22 -5.71 21.46
N HIS A 273 -27.60 -6.87 21.53
CA HIS A 273 -26.45 -7.28 20.75
C HIS A 273 -26.80 -8.63 20.09
N GLU A 274 -26.97 -8.63 18.77
CA GLU A 274 -27.39 -9.81 18.00
C GLU A 274 -26.23 -10.72 17.62
N SER A 275 -25.00 -10.18 17.64
CA SER A 275 -23.81 -10.94 17.28
C SER A 275 -22.64 -10.60 18.22
N LEU A 276 -21.59 -11.42 18.18
CA LEU A 276 -20.31 -11.04 18.79
C LEU A 276 -19.69 -9.91 17.98
N GLY A 277 -19.31 -8.83 18.65
CA GLY A 277 -18.78 -7.67 17.98
C GLY A 277 -17.80 -6.87 18.84
N TRP A 278 -17.19 -5.87 18.24
CA TRP A 278 -16.16 -5.04 18.84
C TRP A 278 -16.47 -3.56 18.67
N ASN A 279 -15.90 -2.73 19.51
CA ASN A 279 -15.91 -1.28 19.30
C ASN A 279 -14.80 -0.89 18.32
N CYS A 280 -15.09 -1.03 17.02
CA CYS A 280 -14.17 -0.73 15.92
C CYS A 280 -14.74 0.36 15.01
N ARG A 281 -15.35 1.38 15.60
CA ARG A 281 -15.84 2.56 14.89
C ARG A 281 -14.71 3.55 14.66
N ALA A 282 -14.60 4.06 13.43
CA ALA A 282 -13.76 5.20 13.12
C ALA A 282 -14.34 6.49 13.78
N THR A 283 -13.64 7.59 13.68
CA THR A 283 -14.09 8.89 14.17
C THR A 283 -14.55 9.79 13.03
N GLU A 284 -15.42 10.76 13.32
CA GLU A 284 -15.85 11.79 12.36
C GLU A 284 -14.68 12.68 11.87
N TYR A 285 -13.63 12.85 12.68
CA TYR A 285 -12.42 13.60 12.30
C TYR A 285 -11.63 12.89 11.19
N GLN A 286 -11.53 11.56 11.25
CA GLN A 286 -10.91 10.76 10.19
C GLN A 286 -11.68 10.91 8.88
N ALA A 287 -13.00 10.79 8.93
CA ALA A 287 -13.87 10.96 7.77
C ALA A 287 -13.80 12.37 7.17
N ALA A 288 -13.81 13.41 8.01
CA ALA A 288 -13.68 14.81 7.56
C ALA A 288 -12.38 15.04 6.77
N LEU A 289 -11.27 14.46 7.24
CA LEU A 289 -9.98 14.56 6.55
C LEU A 289 -9.96 13.78 5.24
N LEU A 290 -10.53 12.56 5.23
CA LEU A 290 -10.62 11.74 4.03
C LEU A 290 -11.51 12.36 2.94
N LEU A 291 -12.65 12.90 3.31
CA LEU A 291 -13.55 13.64 2.38
C LEU A 291 -12.82 14.80 1.69
N HIS A 292 -12.02 15.55 2.47
CA HIS A 292 -11.21 16.64 1.91
C HIS A 292 -10.13 16.09 0.94
N ARG A 293 -9.43 15.02 1.30
CA ARG A 293 -8.33 14.46 0.50
C ARG A 293 -8.83 13.74 -0.76
N LEU A 294 -9.98 13.07 -0.67
CA LEU A 294 -10.60 12.37 -1.80
C LEU A 294 -10.87 13.33 -2.99
N GLY A 295 -11.25 14.56 -2.71
CA GLY A 295 -11.48 15.57 -3.75
C GLY A 295 -10.24 15.96 -4.59
N ARG A 296 -9.03 15.55 -4.18
CA ARG A 296 -7.77 15.80 -4.90
C ARG A 296 -7.09 14.52 -5.34
N PHE A 297 -7.62 13.39 -4.93
CA PHE A 297 -6.94 12.11 -5.04
C PHE A 297 -6.60 11.75 -6.49
N ASP A 298 -7.53 11.87 -7.42
CA ASP A 298 -7.30 11.54 -8.84
C ASP A 298 -6.25 12.43 -9.50
N HIS A 299 -6.25 13.72 -9.18
CA HIS A 299 -5.20 14.63 -9.66
C HIS A 299 -3.82 14.21 -9.11
N GLU A 300 -3.73 13.88 -7.83
CA GLU A 300 -2.47 13.40 -7.23
C GLU A 300 -2.02 12.06 -7.83
N GLN A 301 -2.96 11.16 -8.13
CA GLN A 301 -2.66 9.90 -8.80
C GLN A 301 -2.16 10.11 -10.23
N SER A 302 -2.70 11.07 -10.99
CA SER A 302 -2.21 11.40 -12.33
C SER A 302 -0.77 11.91 -12.29
N VAL A 303 -0.44 12.81 -11.34
CA VAL A 303 0.94 13.29 -11.15
C VAL A 303 1.90 12.15 -10.78
N ARG A 304 1.47 11.25 -9.90
CA ARG A 304 2.28 10.06 -9.56
C ARG A 304 2.51 9.18 -10.78
N ALA A 305 1.47 8.91 -11.56
CA ALA A 305 1.55 8.05 -12.75
C ALA A 305 2.54 8.60 -13.79
N GLU A 306 2.50 9.91 -14.07
CA GLU A 306 3.46 10.56 -14.97
C GLU A 306 4.90 10.40 -14.47
N ASN A 307 5.13 10.63 -13.18
CA ASN A 307 6.46 10.53 -12.58
C ASN A 307 6.95 9.07 -12.47
N PHE A 308 6.07 8.11 -12.20
CA PHE A 308 6.39 6.67 -12.26
C PHE A 308 6.83 6.26 -13.66
N ALA A 309 6.08 6.66 -14.70
CA ALA A 309 6.42 6.37 -16.09
C ALA A 309 7.76 7.04 -16.47
N ARG A 310 7.96 8.30 -16.07
CA ARG A 310 9.22 9.02 -16.33
C ARG A 310 10.41 8.37 -15.67
N LEU A 311 10.31 7.98 -14.40
CA LEU A 311 11.43 7.33 -13.70
C LEU A 311 11.72 5.96 -14.32
N ARG A 312 10.69 5.17 -14.66
CA ARG A 312 10.87 3.89 -15.36
C ARG A 312 11.62 4.04 -16.68
N GLU A 313 11.31 5.07 -17.45
CA GLU A 313 12.02 5.39 -18.70
C GLU A 313 13.47 5.75 -18.43
N LEU A 314 13.71 6.65 -17.47
CA LEU A 314 15.05 7.09 -17.10
C LEU A 314 15.94 5.98 -16.54
N LEU A 315 15.39 4.90 -16.04
CA LEU A 315 16.15 3.77 -15.49
C LEU A 315 16.46 2.67 -16.52
N ARG A 316 16.07 2.82 -17.77
CA ARG A 316 16.32 1.78 -18.82
C ARG A 316 17.81 1.50 -19.04
N ASP A 317 18.66 2.50 -18.85
CA ASP A 317 20.11 2.43 -19.00
C ASP A 317 20.87 2.22 -17.68
N VAL A 318 20.16 1.92 -16.59
CA VAL A 318 20.72 1.60 -15.28
C VAL A 318 20.56 0.11 -15.03
N SER A 319 21.64 -0.65 -15.19
CA SER A 319 21.59 -2.11 -15.16
C SER A 319 21.51 -2.69 -13.76
N CYS A 320 22.01 -1.97 -12.76
CA CYS A 320 22.06 -2.45 -11.36
C CYS A 320 20.70 -2.46 -10.67
N VAL A 321 19.67 -1.82 -11.24
CA VAL A 321 18.30 -1.82 -10.73
C VAL A 321 17.28 -2.06 -11.84
N GLU A 322 16.23 -2.81 -11.53
CA GLU A 322 15.16 -3.13 -12.48
C GLU A 322 13.78 -2.86 -11.87
N PRO A 323 12.97 -1.95 -12.45
CA PRO A 323 11.59 -1.75 -12.01
C PRO A 323 10.75 -3.01 -12.26
N LEU A 324 9.91 -3.39 -11.27
CA LEU A 324 9.00 -4.53 -11.43
C LEU A 324 8.13 -4.41 -12.68
N GLN A 325 7.80 -5.54 -13.26
CA GLN A 325 6.91 -5.61 -14.41
C GLN A 325 5.49 -5.17 -14.03
N VAL A 326 4.78 -4.59 -14.98
CA VAL A 326 3.36 -4.31 -14.86
C VAL A 326 2.59 -5.35 -15.66
N HIS A 327 1.67 -6.05 -15.00
CA HIS A 327 0.86 -7.07 -15.67
C HIS A 327 -0.03 -6.45 -16.77
N PRO A 328 -0.16 -7.07 -17.95
CA PRO A 328 -0.94 -6.50 -19.06
C PRO A 328 -2.41 -6.19 -18.73
N GLY A 329 -3.03 -6.94 -17.82
CA GLY A 329 -4.40 -6.71 -17.35
C GLY A 329 -4.58 -5.48 -16.45
N VAL A 330 -3.49 -4.82 -16.03
CA VAL A 330 -3.56 -3.61 -15.20
C VAL A 330 -3.92 -2.40 -16.06
N ARG A 331 -5.13 -1.87 -15.89
CA ARG A 331 -5.56 -0.63 -16.55
C ARG A 331 -5.06 0.61 -15.84
N ARG A 332 -5.01 0.57 -14.51
CA ARG A 332 -4.50 1.67 -13.68
C ARG A 332 -3.73 1.10 -12.48
N HIS A 333 -2.49 1.51 -12.32
CA HIS A 333 -1.70 1.20 -11.14
C HIS A 333 -2.03 2.18 -10.01
N GLY A 334 -2.10 1.71 -8.74
CA GLY A 334 -2.38 2.55 -7.57
C GLY A 334 -1.20 3.43 -7.12
N MET A 335 -0.02 3.27 -7.68
CA MET A 335 1.17 4.11 -7.44
C MET A 335 1.54 4.29 -5.97
N TYR A 336 1.51 3.19 -5.19
CA TYR A 336 1.83 3.22 -3.76
C TYR A 336 3.33 3.19 -3.48
N MET A 337 4.05 2.26 -4.11
CA MET A 337 5.50 2.16 -4.04
C MET A 337 6.07 1.94 -5.44
N PHE A 338 7.15 2.63 -5.78
CA PHE A 338 7.95 2.31 -6.96
C PHE A 338 9.02 1.32 -6.53
N VAL A 339 8.83 0.05 -6.89
CA VAL A 339 9.71 -1.03 -6.45
C VAL A 339 10.74 -1.34 -7.53
N LEU A 340 11.97 -1.52 -7.07
CA LEU A 340 13.14 -1.87 -7.86
C LEU A 340 13.72 -3.18 -7.34
N ARG A 341 14.08 -4.09 -8.23
CA ARG A 341 14.95 -5.21 -7.93
C ARG A 341 16.40 -4.75 -8.07
N TYR A 342 17.20 -4.94 -7.05
CA TYR A 342 18.63 -4.62 -7.05
C TYR A 342 19.45 -5.84 -7.47
N HIS A 343 20.45 -5.62 -8.30
CA HIS A 343 21.36 -6.61 -8.88
C HIS A 343 22.80 -6.30 -8.48
N PRO A 344 23.31 -6.81 -7.34
CA PRO A 344 24.66 -6.52 -6.87
C PRO A 344 25.73 -6.94 -7.90
N GLU A 345 25.53 -8.05 -8.61
CA GLU A 345 26.42 -8.55 -9.64
C GLU A 345 26.60 -7.59 -10.83
N ARG A 346 25.66 -6.67 -11.03
CA ARG A 346 25.71 -5.61 -12.05
C ARG A 346 26.22 -4.28 -11.50
N CYS A 347 26.54 -4.24 -10.20
CA CYS A 347 27.01 -3.06 -9.47
C CYS A 347 28.35 -3.33 -8.77
N GLY A 348 29.28 -4.03 -9.44
CA GLY A 348 30.61 -4.32 -8.89
C GLY A 348 30.60 -5.20 -7.63
N GLY A 349 29.50 -5.94 -7.35
CA GLY A 349 29.36 -6.75 -6.14
C GLY A 349 28.96 -5.95 -4.90
N LEU A 350 28.59 -4.66 -5.04
CA LEU A 350 28.26 -3.79 -3.91
C LEU A 350 27.08 -4.36 -3.11
N ALA A 351 27.27 -4.50 -1.79
CA ALA A 351 26.18 -5.00 -0.93
C ALA A 351 25.00 -4.01 -0.90
N ILE A 352 23.77 -4.54 -0.78
CA ILE A 352 22.54 -3.73 -0.85
C ILE A 352 22.51 -2.57 0.15
N ASP A 353 23.04 -2.78 1.37
CA ASP A 353 23.06 -1.74 2.40
C ASP A 353 24.10 -0.65 2.09
N GLU A 354 25.20 -1.00 1.41
CA GLU A 354 26.18 -0.03 0.91
C GLU A 354 25.63 0.75 -0.27
N PHE A 355 24.92 0.08 -1.18
CA PHE A 355 24.19 0.73 -2.26
C PHE A 355 23.18 1.75 -1.73
N LEU A 356 22.40 1.39 -0.71
CA LEU A 356 21.44 2.30 -0.07
C LEU A 356 22.11 3.48 0.62
N ARG A 357 23.26 3.27 1.28
CA ARG A 357 24.05 4.37 1.88
C ARG A 357 24.56 5.32 0.80
N ALA A 358 25.10 4.79 -0.29
CA ALA A 358 25.54 5.60 -1.43
C ALA A 358 24.39 6.36 -2.08
N ALA A 359 23.24 5.70 -2.31
CA ALA A 359 22.03 6.31 -2.85
C ALA A 359 21.52 7.45 -1.97
N GLY A 360 21.47 7.24 -0.66
CA GLY A 360 21.08 8.27 0.31
C GLY A 360 22.04 9.46 0.32
N ALA A 361 23.36 9.24 0.23
CA ALA A 361 24.37 10.28 0.14
C ALA A 361 24.23 11.11 -1.15
N GLU A 362 23.86 10.48 -2.26
CA GLU A 362 23.56 11.16 -3.53
C GLU A 362 22.19 11.84 -3.55
N GLY A 363 21.37 11.65 -2.51
CA GLY A 363 20.06 12.25 -2.35
C GLY A 363 18.91 11.47 -2.99
N ALA A 364 19.11 10.19 -3.36
CA ALA A 364 18.05 9.30 -3.82
C ALA A 364 17.34 8.62 -2.62
N PRO A 365 16.00 8.70 -2.52
CA PRO A 365 15.23 8.25 -1.35
C PRO A 365 14.82 6.78 -1.47
N LEU A 366 15.80 5.89 -1.52
CA LEU A 366 15.57 4.45 -1.58
C LEU A 366 15.58 3.83 -0.19
N HIS A 367 14.76 2.79 -0.02
CA HIS A 367 14.63 2.03 1.22
C HIS A 367 14.50 0.53 0.91
N ARG A 368 14.87 -0.33 1.84
CA ARG A 368 14.56 -1.77 1.75
C ARG A 368 13.05 -1.99 1.86
N CYS A 369 12.55 -3.00 1.14
CA CYS A 369 11.16 -3.41 1.18
C CYS A 369 11.09 -4.87 1.64
N TYR A 370 10.26 -5.17 2.66
CA TYR A 370 10.00 -6.52 3.14
C TYR A 370 11.27 -7.39 3.29
N GLU A 371 12.16 -7.04 4.21
CA GLU A 371 13.44 -7.74 4.47
C GLU A 371 13.28 -9.22 4.87
N HIS A 372 12.06 -9.63 5.20
CA HIS A 372 11.69 -11.01 5.52
C HIS A 372 10.36 -11.36 4.86
N THR A 373 10.25 -12.60 4.37
CA THR A 373 8.96 -13.19 4.02
C THR A 373 8.07 -13.33 5.26
N LEU A 374 6.75 -13.44 5.09
CA LEU A 374 5.81 -13.55 6.20
C LEU A 374 6.10 -14.76 7.07
N SER A 375 6.34 -15.92 6.46
CA SER A 375 6.67 -17.17 7.18
C SER A 375 7.98 -17.09 7.97
N ALA A 376 8.93 -16.23 7.54
CA ALA A 376 10.21 -16.01 8.20
C ALA A 376 10.14 -14.97 9.33
N GLN A 377 9.02 -14.25 9.48
CA GLN A 377 8.85 -13.31 10.60
C GLN A 377 8.94 -14.04 11.96
N PRO A 378 9.63 -13.47 12.95
CA PRO A 378 9.77 -14.10 14.27
C PRO A 378 8.43 -14.50 14.91
N ALA A 379 7.39 -13.68 14.75
CA ALA A 379 6.05 -13.96 15.25
C ALA A 379 5.44 -15.21 14.60
N MET A 380 5.60 -15.37 13.28
CA MET A 380 5.07 -16.53 12.54
C MET A 380 5.85 -17.80 12.86
N ARG A 381 7.16 -17.73 13.02
CA ARG A 381 7.97 -18.88 13.48
C ARG A 381 7.52 -19.36 14.87
N LYS A 382 7.37 -18.46 15.83
CA LYS A 382 6.86 -18.78 17.19
C LYS A 382 5.45 -19.38 17.15
N LEU A 383 4.57 -18.85 16.28
CA LEU A 383 3.23 -19.41 16.12
C LEU A 383 3.29 -20.83 15.53
N ARG A 384 4.09 -21.06 14.52
CA ARG A 384 4.25 -22.37 13.87
C ARG A 384 4.75 -23.44 14.84
N GLU A 385 5.65 -23.10 15.76
CA GLU A 385 6.12 -24.00 16.81
C GLU A 385 5.00 -24.40 17.78
N ARG A 386 4.12 -23.45 18.14
CA ARG A 386 3.02 -23.66 19.09
C ARG A 386 1.77 -24.26 18.46
N ARG A 387 1.49 -23.87 17.23
CA ARG A 387 0.26 -24.22 16.49
C ARG A 387 0.61 -24.54 15.03
N PRO A 388 1.27 -25.66 14.76
CA PRO A 388 1.67 -26.04 13.40
C PRO A 388 0.46 -26.27 12.47
N ASP A 389 -0.70 -26.55 13.03
CA ASP A 389 -1.98 -26.72 12.34
C ASP A 389 -2.50 -25.40 11.71
N TYR A 390 -2.07 -24.23 12.21
CA TYR A 390 -2.51 -22.92 11.73
C TYR A 390 -1.65 -22.37 10.60
N LEU A 391 -0.42 -22.83 10.42
CA LEU A 391 0.48 -22.31 9.40
C LEU A 391 1.01 -23.42 8.50
N ARG A 392 0.69 -23.33 7.23
CA ARG A 392 1.26 -24.14 6.17
C ARG A 392 2.14 -23.27 5.27
N VAL A 393 3.39 -23.63 5.13
CA VAL A 393 4.36 -22.91 4.30
C VAL A 393 4.72 -23.78 3.11
N LEU A 394 4.35 -23.34 1.91
CA LEU A 394 4.77 -23.97 0.68
C LEU A 394 6.16 -23.45 0.26
N PRO A 395 6.84 -24.09 -0.67
CA PRO A 395 8.07 -23.52 -1.23
C PRO A 395 7.82 -22.13 -1.86
N THR A 396 8.60 -21.12 -1.42
CA THR A 396 8.43 -19.73 -1.87
C THR A 396 9.76 -19.11 -2.32
N PRO A 397 10.50 -19.75 -3.26
CA PRO A 397 11.82 -19.28 -3.65
C PRO A 397 11.82 -17.86 -4.24
N VAL A 398 10.75 -17.46 -4.96
CA VAL A 398 10.65 -16.12 -5.53
C VAL A 398 10.46 -15.07 -4.43
N ALA A 399 9.57 -15.31 -3.47
CA ALA A 399 9.36 -14.42 -2.33
C ALA A 399 10.63 -14.30 -1.47
N ASP A 400 11.31 -15.41 -1.20
CA ASP A 400 12.53 -15.44 -0.40
C ASP A 400 13.67 -14.68 -1.07
N GLN A 401 13.85 -14.84 -2.39
CA GLN A 401 14.81 -14.07 -3.17
C GLN A 401 14.44 -12.58 -3.21
N ALA A 402 13.17 -12.26 -3.46
CA ALA A 402 12.70 -10.88 -3.52
C ALA A 402 12.96 -10.13 -2.21
N ALA A 403 12.74 -10.77 -1.05
CA ALA A 403 12.99 -10.17 0.26
C ALA A 403 14.46 -9.72 0.46
N GLN A 404 15.41 -10.31 -0.28
CA GLN A 404 16.82 -9.93 -0.24
C GLN A 404 17.17 -8.82 -1.25
N GLN A 405 16.35 -8.60 -2.28
CA GLN A 405 16.72 -7.81 -3.45
C GLN A 405 15.88 -6.54 -3.66
N ILE A 406 14.68 -6.45 -3.05
CA ILE A 406 13.78 -5.37 -3.40
C ILE A 406 14.00 -4.10 -2.59
N LEU A 407 14.01 -2.99 -3.33
CA LEU A 407 14.08 -1.63 -2.82
C LEU A 407 12.81 -0.89 -3.24
N TYR A 408 12.46 0.17 -2.52
CA TYR A 408 11.33 1.00 -2.92
C TYR A 408 11.58 2.49 -2.75
N ILE A 409 10.83 3.26 -3.54
CA ILE A 409 10.65 4.70 -3.39
C ILE A 409 9.18 4.96 -3.05
N SER A 410 8.92 5.74 -2.00
CA SER A 410 7.57 5.98 -1.51
C SER A 410 6.75 6.88 -2.45
N ALA A 411 5.42 6.69 -2.48
CA ALA A 411 4.48 7.45 -3.30
C ALA A 411 4.57 8.98 -3.16
N GLY A 412 4.96 9.46 -1.98
CA GLY A 412 5.09 10.90 -1.71
C GLY A 412 6.15 11.60 -2.56
N VAL A 413 7.21 10.88 -2.94
CA VAL A 413 8.29 11.36 -3.81
C VAL A 413 7.76 11.71 -5.21
N PHE A 414 6.82 10.92 -5.70
CA PHE A 414 6.23 11.07 -7.04
C PHE A 414 5.22 12.21 -7.17
N LEU A 415 4.93 12.92 -6.09
CA LEU A 415 4.26 14.23 -6.15
C LEU A 415 5.24 15.39 -6.37
N GLY A 416 6.50 15.09 -6.59
CA GLY A 416 7.56 16.02 -6.97
C GLY A 416 7.47 16.48 -8.44
N THR A 417 8.58 17.02 -8.93
CA THR A 417 8.74 17.49 -10.31
C THR A 417 9.42 16.44 -11.19
N ARG A 418 9.38 16.62 -12.51
CA ARG A 418 10.16 15.81 -13.46
C ARG A 418 11.67 15.83 -13.16
N ALA A 419 12.21 16.99 -12.78
CA ALA A 419 13.62 17.14 -12.39
C ALA A 419 13.97 16.28 -11.15
N ASP A 420 13.02 16.06 -10.24
CA ASP A 420 13.23 15.18 -9.10
C ASP A 420 13.42 13.72 -9.55
N MET A 421 12.75 13.28 -10.62
CA MET A 421 12.95 11.95 -11.22
C MET A 421 14.30 11.82 -11.92
N GLU A 422 14.73 12.89 -12.59
CA GLU A 422 16.06 12.97 -13.23
C GLU A 422 17.19 12.91 -12.19
N ASP A 423 16.99 13.53 -11.02
CA ASP A 423 17.92 13.47 -9.89
C ASP A 423 18.08 12.05 -9.38
N ILE A 424 16.97 11.33 -9.17
CA ILE A 424 16.99 9.93 -8.71
C ILE A 424 17.76 9.06 -9.71
N ALA A 425 17.38 9.12 -10.99
CA ALA A 425 18.07 8.33 -12.01
C ALA A 425 19.56 8.71 -12.16
N GLY A 426 19.86 10.00 -12.08
CA GLY A 426 21.25 10.49 -12.11
C GLY A 426 22.08 9.97 -10.95
N ALA A 427 21.53 9.90 -9.74
CA ALA A 427 22.19 9.34 -8.57
C ALA A 427 22.52 7.85 -8.77
N LEU A 428 21.56 7.06 -9.26
CA LEU A 428 21.76 5.63 -9.48
C LEU A 428 22.80 5.36 -10.59
N ARG A 429 22.75 6.12 -11.70
CA ARG A 429 23.79 6.03 -12.76
C ARG A 429 25.18 6.39 -12.25
N LYS A 430 25.28 7.39 -11.37
CA LYS A 430 26.57 7.81 -10.81
C LYS A 430 27.19 6.71 -9.96
N ILE A 431 26.37 6.04 -9.13
CA ILE A 431 26.81 4.91 -8.30
C ILE A 431 27.26 3.75 -9.19
N GLU A 432 26.45 3.32 -10.14
CA GLU A 432 26.77 2.22 -11.06
C GLU A 432 28.09 2.47 -11.79
N LYS A 433 28.31 3.69 -12.31
CA LYS A 433 29.55 4.04 -13.01
C LYS A 433 30.79 4.05 -12.10
N ALA A 434 30.65 4.47 -10.85
CA ALA A 434 31.75 4.47 -9.89
C ALA A 434 32.14 3.02 -9.55
N GLU A 435 31.20 2.16 -9.27
CA GLU A 435 31.46 0.77 -8.88
C GLU A 435 31.93 -0.10 -10.06
N SER A 436 31.46 0.17 -11.29
CA SER A 436 31.97 -0.51 -12.49
C SER A 436 33.44 -0.17 -12.80
N ARG A 437 33.95 0.97 -12.33
CA ARG A 437 35.39 1.33 -12.44
C ARG A 437 36.22 0.63 -11.38
N ASN A 438 35.73 0.55 -10.15
CA ASN A 438 36.38 -0.11 -9.02
C ASN A 438 36.58 -1.61 -9.27
N GLY A 439 35.55 -2.29 -9.83
CA GLY A 439 35.61 -3.71 -10.18
C GLY A 439 36.58 -4.06 -11.33
N LYS A 440 36.99 -3.08 -12.13
CA LYS A 440 38.02 -3.27 -13.20
C LYS A 440 39.45 -3.04 -12.74
N SER A 441 39.67 -2.45 -11.58
CA SER A 441 41.01 -2.18 -11.04
C SER A 441 41.51 -3.26 -10.07
N GLY A 442 40.79 -4.36 -9.91
CA GLY A 442 41.07 -5.47 -9.00
C GLY A 442 41.48 -6.79 -9.69
N PHE A 443 41.98 -6.75 -10.96
CA PHE A 443 42.60 -7.91 -11.63
C PHE A 443 44.02 -7.55 -12.06
#